data_4f438e878ef51f7a82dec97c657a7a1e
#
_entry.id   4f438e878ef51f7a82dec97c657a7a1e
#
_cell.length_a   1.000
_cell.length_b   1.000
_cell.length_c   1.000
_cell.angle_alpha   90.00
_cell.angle_beta   90.00
_cell.angle_gamma   90.00
#
_symmetry.space_group_name_H-M   'P 1'
#
loop_
_entity.id
_entity.type
_entity.pdbx_description
1 polymer ?
#
loop_
_entity_poly.entity_id
_entity_poly.type
_entity_poly.pdbx_seq_one_letter_code
_entity_poly.pdbx_strand_id
1 'polypeptide(L)'
;MFVDEIKLSVHSGAGGSGSVSFKKTSSKSSPSGGSGGYGGSVIITVNEELNDLSHIISNSSLKAENGTDGNKNFQNGKKGKDLIIEVPKGTKIKVENEVYADLHENKSSFVVLEGSKAGRGNYDLISKRVPNPQFCEHGEKRNKIEIKLTYSIYSDLVIVGLPNAGKSTLITKLTNSKAQIADYEFTTTSPNLGMLNNSDLKLKICDLPGLIKGASDGVGMGERILRHIRNTKLIVYLLDPLNQSYSLEDQVNLLEKEIIEYDQNFSEIPTIKVVNKLDKSEISINDSINISAQTGLNIE
;
A
#
# COMPACT_ATOMS: atom_id res chain seq x y z
N MET A 1 10.61 12.10 -1.70
CA MET A 1 9.93 12.25 -0.40
C MET A 1 9.04 11.04 -0.19
N PHE A 2 9.19 10.31 0.90
CA PHE A 2 8.40 9.10 1.18
C PHE A 2 7.00 9.48 1.68
N VAL A 3 5.97 8.91 1.08
CA VAL A 3 4.57 9.18 1.42
C VAL A 3 3.90 7.88 1.84
N ASP A 4 3.50 7.78 3.11
CA ASP A 4 2.85 6.61 3.69
C ASP A 4 1.34 6.75 3.85
N GLU A 5 0.82 7.97 3.71
CA GLU A 5 -0.59 8.27 3.87
C GLU A 5 -1.08 9.31 2.88
N ILE A 6 -2.15 9.00 2.17
CA ILE A 6 -2.80 9.93 1.26
C ILE A 6 -4.32 9.85 1.37
N LYS A 7 -4.98 10.98 1.11
CA LYS A 7 -6.43 11.07 0.98
C LYS A 7 -6.79 11.33 -0.48
N LEU A 8 -7.79 10.62 -0.97
CA LEU A 8 -8.24 10.71 -2.35
C LEU A 8 -9.75 10.78 -2.40
N SER A 9 -10.27 11.59 -3.33
CA SER A 9 -11.67 11.53 -3.74
C SER A 9 -11.77 10.75 -5.04
N VAL A 10 -12.38 9.58 -5.01
CA VAL A 10 -12.52 8.73 -6.20
C VAL A 10 -13.96 8.69 -6.69
N HIS A 11 -14.12 8.67 -8.01
CA HIS A 11 -15.42 8.67 -8.65
C HIS A 11 -15.50 7.53 -9.67
N SER A 12 -16.59 6.77 -9.64
CA SER A 12 -16.90 5.86 -10.73
C SER A 12 -17.25 6.62 -12.01
N GLY A 13 -17.19 5.95 -13.14
CA GLY A 13 -17.80 6.47 -14.38
C GLY A 13 -19.32 6.49 -14.26
N ALA A 14 -19.98 7.52 -14.79
CA ALA A 14 -21.43 7.52 -14.96
C ALA A 14 -21.83 6.53 -16.06
N GLY A 15 -23.00 5.93 -15.94
CA GLY A 15 -23.57 5.14 -17.02
C GLY A 15 -24.03 6.02 -18.19
N GLY A 16 -23.85 5.54 -19.41
CA GLY A 16 -24.43 6.16 -20.60
C GLY A 16 -25.95 5.99 -20.65
N SER A 17 -26.67 6.93 -21.22
CA SER A 17 -28.12 6.85 -21.40
C SER A 17 -28.48 5.93 -22.56
N GLY A 18 -29.63 5.29 -22.48
CA GLY A 18 -30.24 4.63 -23.62
C GLY A 18 -30.69 5.63 -24.69
N SER A 19 -30.96 5.16 -25.87
CA SER A 19 -31.50 5.98 -26.95
C SER A 19 -32.93 5.58 -27.33
N VAL A 20 -33.64 6.54 -27.88
CA VAL A 20 -34.96 6.29 -28.52
C VAL A 20 -34.77 6.41 -30.02
N SER A 21 -34.94 5.31 -30.71
CA SER A 21 -34.99 5.32 -32.19
C SER A 21 -35.91 4.25 -32.74
N PHE A 22 -36.34 4.43 -33.98
CA PHE A 22 -37.24 3.52 -34.65
C PHE A 22 -36.67 3.18 -36.02
N LYS A 23 -36.70 1.90 -36.37
CA LYS A 23 -36.34 1.42 -37.70
C LYS A 23 -37.64 1.17 -38.50
N LYS A 24 -37.77 1.84 -39.62
CA LYS A 24 -38.90 1.68 -40.53
C LYS A 24 -38.65 0.48 -41.45
N THR A 25 -39.48 -0.51 -41.39
CA THR A 25 -39.57 -1.60 -42.36
C THR A 25 -40.86 -1.37 -43.15
N SER A 26 -40.95 -1.81 -44.37
CA SER A 26 -41.97 -1.45 -45.39
C SER A 26 -43.38 -1.06 -44.89
N SER A 27 -43.87 -1.62 -43.81
CA SER A 27 -45.21 -1.34 -43.25
C SER A 27 -45.27 -1.06 -41.76
N LYS A 28 -44.18 -1.24 -41.02
CA LYS A 28 -44.14 -1.07 -39.54
C LYS A 28 -42.89 -0.34 -39.07
N SER A 29 -43.05 0.48 -38.04
CA SER A 29 -41.94 1.11 -37.32
C SER A 29 -41.74 0.35 -36.03
N SER A 30 -40.50 -0.13 -35.76
CA SER A 30 -40.17 -0.87 -34.57
C SER A 30 -39.03 -0.19 -33.80
N PRO A 31 -39.05 -0.24 -32.44
CA PRO A 31 -37.99 0.32 -31.62
C PRO A 31 -36.62 -0.26 -32.01
N SER A 32 -35.61 0.60 -32.05
CA SER A 32 -34.25 0.24 -32.48
C SER A 32 -33.16 1.03 -31.74
N GLY A 33 -33.52 1.71 -30.65
CA GLY A 33 -32.54 2.43 -29.82
C GLY A 33 -31.75 1.48 -28.96
N GLY A 34 -30.42 1.59 -29.01
CA GLY A 34 -29.51 0.82 -28.19
C GLY A 34 -29.42 1.32 -26.75
N SER A 35 -28.98 0.49 -25.85
CA SER A 35 -28.70 0.82 -24.44
C SER A 35 -27.38 1.55 -24.31
N GLY A 36 -27.21 2.35 -23.25
CA GLY A 36 -25.94 2.96 -22.92
C GLY A 36 -24.89 1.93 -22.51
N GLY A 37 -23.64 2.39 -22.36
CA GLY A 37 -22.54 1.61 -21.79
C GLY A 37 -22.44 1.82 -20.28
N TYR A 38 -21.97 0.83 -19.56
CA TYR A 38 -21.65 0.97 -18.13
C TYR A 38 -20.51 1.99 -17.94
N GLY A 39 -20.50 2.70 -16.81
CA GLY A 39 -19.34 3.49 -16.41
C GLY A 39 -18.15 2.60 -16.05
N GLY A 40 -16.95 3.18 -16.03
CA GLY A 40 -15.73 2.52 -15.55
C GLY A 40 -15.74 2.39 -14.02
N SER A 41 -15.16 1.32 -13.52
CA SER A 41 -14.94 1.08 -12.09
C SER A 41 -13.66 1.74 -11.60
N VAL A 42 -13.52 1.91 -10.28
CA VAL A 42 -12.28 2.32 -9.63
C VAL A 42 -11.69 1.09 -8.94
N ILE A 43 -10.50 0.71 -9.37
CA ILE A 43 -9.80 -0.50 -8.92
C ILE A 43 -8.44 -0.08 -8.37
N ILE A 44 -8.11 -0.56 -7.17
CA ILE A 44 -6.78 -0.43 -6.59
C ILE A 44 -6.06 -1.76 -6.78
N THR A 45 -4.85 -1.71 -7.35
CA THR A 45 -4.01 -2.89 -7.63
C THR A 45 -2.68 -2.79 -6.91
N VAL A 46 -2.18 -3.92 -6.44
CA VAL A 46 -0.84 -3.99 -5.86
C VAL A 46 0.21 -4.04 -6.96
N ASN A 47 1.19 -3.15 -6.87
CA ASN A 47 2.42 -3.19 -7.66
C ASN A 47 3.61 -3.35 -6.70
N GLU A 48 4.30 -4.49 -6.79
CA GLU A 48 5.43 -4.83 -5.89
C GLU A 48 6.70 -4.00 -6.17
N GLU A 49 6.77 -3.29 -7.29
CA GLU A 49 7.86 -2.40 -7.62
C GLU A 49 7.77 -1.05 -6.88
N LEU A 50 6.59 -0.71 -6.38
CA LEU A 50 6.36 0.52 -5.64
C LEU A 50 6.82 0.38 -4.19
N ASN A 51 7.52 1.41 -3.70
CA ASN A 51 8.04 1.47 -2.33
C ASN A 51 7.29 2.46 -1.43
N ASP A 52 6.42 3.30 -2.02
CA ASP A 52 5.61 4.29 -1.31
C ASP A 52 4.41 4.78 -2.15
N LEU A 53 3.69 5.76 -1.63
CA LEU A 53 2.54 6.37 -2.30
C LEU A 53 2.85 7.71 -2.98
N SER A 54 4.12 8.11 -3.09
CA SER A 54 4.52 9.45 -3.59
C SER A 54 4.13 9.74 -5.04
N HIS A 55 3.93 8.70 -5.83
CA HIS A 55 3.46 8.82 -7.22
C HIS A 55 2.00 9.28 -7.34
N ILE A 56 1.24 9.23 -6.24
CA ILE A 56 -0.16 9.65 -6.18
C ILE A 56 -0.26 11.02 -5.52
N ILE A 57 -0.90 11.99 -6.19
CA ILE A 57 -1.10 13.33 -5.63
C ILE A 57 -2.16 13.27 -4.53
N SER A 58 -1.78 13.61 -3.30
CA SER A 58 -2.72 13.69 -2.17
C SER A 58 -3.81 14.72 -2.42
N ASN A 59 -5.00 14.49 -1.85
CA ASN A 59 -6.19 15.32 -2.03
C ASN A 59 -6.66 15.49 -3.49
N SER A 60 -6.20 14.63 -4.40
CA SER A 60 -6.64 14.65 -5.79
C SER A 60 -8.04 14.04 -5.95
N SER A 61 -8.72 14.44 -7.03
CA SER A 61 -10.00 13.88 -7.44
C SER A 61 -9.79 13.04 -8.69
N LEU A 62 -9.83 11.74 -8.53
CA LEU A 62 -9.61 10.78 -9.60
C LEU A 62 -10.96 10.24 -10.10
N LYS A 63 -11.11 10.10 -11.43
CA LYS A 63 -12.38 9.71 -12.04
C LYS A 63 -12.17 8.64 -13.08
N ALA A 64 -12.97 7.57 -13.00
CA ALA A 64 -13.09 6.61 -14.08
C ALA A 64 -13.89 7.19 -15.27
N GLU A 65 -13.72 6.59 -16.43
CA GLU A 65 -14.37 7.04 -17.66
C GLU A 65 -15.87 6.74 -17.64
N ASN A 66 -16.67 7.66 -18.18
CA ASN A 66 -18.12 7.43 -18.31
C ASN A 66 -18.40 6.43 -19.44
N GLY A 67 -19.46 5.67 -19.30
CA GLY A 67 -20.05 4.93 -20.41
C GLY A 67 -20.60 5.90 -21.47
N THR A 68 -20.55 5.50 -22.73
CA THR A 68 -21.14 6.29 -23.82
C THR A 68 -22.61 5.98 -23.97
N ASP A 69 -23.36 6.95 -24.49
CA ASP A 69 -24.79 6.78 -24.75
C ASP A 69 -25.05 5.74 -25.84
N GLY A 70 -26.18 5.07 -25.76
CA GLY A 70 -26.68 4.23 -26.82
C GLY A 70 -27.04 5.04 -28.07
N ASN A 71 -27.03 4.39 -29.24
CA ASN A 71 -27.25 5.05 -30.50
C ASN A 71 -28.38 4.34 -31.27
N LYS A 72 -28.70 4.82 -32.48
CA LYS A 72 -29.66 4.25 -33.40
C LYS A 72 -29.21 2.86 -33.87
N ASN A 73 -30.15 2.12 -34.50
CA ASN A 73 -29.85 0.83 -35.11
C ASN A 73 -29.21 -0.20 -34.17
N PHE A 74 -29.76 -0.33 -32.95
CA PHE A 74 -29.36 -1.31 -31.94
C PHE A 74 -27.92 -1.15 -31.46
N GLN A 75 -27.31 0.01 -31.68
CA GLN A 75 -25.92 0.24 -31.26
C GLN A 75 -25.89 0.62 -29.79
N ASN A 76 -25.34 -0.27 -28.98
CA ASN A 76 -25.11 -0.01 -27.57
C ASN A 76 -23.89 0.89 -27.37
N GLY A 77 -23.94 1.69 -26.32
CA GLY A 77 -22.81 2.49 -25.86
C GLY A 77 -21.68 1.59 -25.38
N LYS A 78 -20.44 2.12 -25.48
CA LYS A 78 -19.25 1.43 -24.98
C LYS A 78 -19.13 1.61 -23.47
N LYS A 79 -18.66 0.57 -22.77
CA LYS A 79 -18.27 0.68 -21.36
C LYS A 79 -17.11 1.69 -21.23
N GLY A 80 -17.17 2.55 -20.20
CA GLY A 80 -16.08 3.41 -19.81
C GLY A 80 -14.87 2.59 -19.30
N LYS A 81 -13.68 3.11 -19.51
CA LYS A 81 -12.46 2.47 -19.00
C LYS A 81 -12.41 2.55 -17.50
N ASP A 82 -11.96 1.46 -16.87
CA ASP A 82 -11.75 1.40 -15.44
C ASP A 82 -10.53 2.28 -15.06
N LEU A 83 -10.61 2.94 -13.91
CA LEU A 83 -9.50 3.65 -13.30
C LEU A 83 -8.72 2.68 -12.43
N ILE A 84 -7.47 2.45 -12.76
CA ILE A 84 -6.56 1.61 -11.98
C ILE A 84 -5.64 2.53 -11.19
N ILE A 85 -5.58 2.34 -9.87
CA ILE A 85 -4.67 3.04 -8.96
C ILE A 85 -3.71 1.98 -8.43
N GLU A 86 -2.45 2.11 -8.78
CA GLU A 86 -1.40 1.20 -8.31
C GLU A 86 -0.92 1.63 -6.93
N VAL A 87 -0.74 0.66 -6.04
CA VAL A 87 -0.25 0.90 -4.67
C VAL A 87 0.75 -0.18 -4.27
N PRO A 88 1.69 0.11 -3.36
CA PRO A 88 2.61 -0.91 -2.85
C PRO A 88 1.86 -1.95 -2.01
N LYS A 89 2.45 -3.16 -1.93
CA LYS A 89 1.94 -4.25 -1.07
C LYS A 89 1.96 -3.81 0.40
N GLY A 90 0.87 -4.07 1.12
CA GLY A 90 0.70 -3.63 2.51
C GLY A 90 -0.06 -2.31 2.64
N THR A 91 -0.68 -1.84 1.57
CA THR A 91 -1.55 -0.66 1.61
C THR A 91 -2.93 -1.05 2.14
N LYS A 92 -3.40 -0.30 3.14
CA LYS A 92 -4.77 -0.37 3.68
C LYS A 92 -5.63 0.72 3.08
N ILE A 93 -6.82 0.34 2.66
CA ILE A 93 -7.84 1.24 2.15
C ILE A 93 -8.82 1.51 3.30
N LYS A 94 -8.98 2.77 3.69
CA LYS A 94 -9.92 3.19 4.73
C LYS A 94 -10.99 4.11 4.14
N VAL A 95 -12.23 3.91 4.59
CA VAL A 95 -13.37 4.77 4.30
C VAL A 95 -13.93 5.21 5.64
N GLU A 96 -14.13 6.50 5.85
CA GLU A 96 -14.63 7.05 7.13
C GLU A 96 -13.87 6.54 8.37
N ASN A 97 -12.53 6.35 8.24
CA ASN A 97 -11.61 5.78 9.24
C ASN A 97 -11.75 4.27 9.53
N GLU A 98 -12.71 3.59 8.94
CA GLU A 98 -12.78 2.12 9.01
C GLU A 98 -11.94 1.46 7.91
N VAL A 99 -11.35 0.29 8.22
CA VAL A 99 -10.59 -0.48 7.22
C VAL A 99 -11.56 -1.16 6.29
N TYR A 100 -11.58 -0.70 5.04
CA TYR A 100 -12.43 -1.23 3.99
C TYR A 100 -11.79 -2.42 3.27
N ALA A 101 -10.48 -2.36 3.06
CA ALA A 101 -9.68 -3.46 2.53
C ALA A 101 -8.22 -3.36 3.02
N ASP A 102 -7.59 -4.51 3.17
CA ASP A 102 -6.16 -4.66 3.44
C ASP A 102 -5.53 -5.45 2.28
N LEU A 103 -4.59 -4.82 1.57
CA LEU A 103 -3.91 -5.41 0.42
C LEU A 103 -2.60 -6.11 0.83
N HIS A 104 -2.65 -6.85 1.93
CA HIS A 104 -1.50 -7.47 2.56
C HIS A 104 -1.25 -8.88 2.06
N GLU A 105 -2.29 -9.70 2.00
CA GLU A 105 -2.21 -11.11 1.66
C GLU A 105 -2.97 -11.39 0.36
N ASN A 106 -2.29 -12.02 -0.61
CA ASN A 106 -2.87 -12.63 -1.83
C ASN A 106 -3.93 -11.85 -2.63
N LYS A 107 -4.30 -10.63 -2.23
CA LYS A 107 -5.19 -9.76 -2.99
C LYS A 107 -4.37 -8.82 -3.83
N SER A 108 -4.22 -9.15 -5.09
CA SER A 108 -3.55 -8.27 -6.06
C SER A 108 -4.39 -7.05 -6.46
N SER A 109 -5.70 -7.07 -6.24
CA SER A 109 -6.59 -5.97 -6.61
C SER A 109 -7.87 -5.93 -5.76
N PHE A 110 -8.44 -4.72 -5.64
CA PHE A 110 -9.68 -4.47 -4.93
C PHE A 110 -10.53 -3.43 -5.68
N VAL A 111 -11.82 -3.73 -5.92
CA VAL A 111 -12.75 -2.79 -6.53
C VAL A 111 -13.33 -1.90 -5.44
N VAL A 112 -12.95 -0.62 -5.46
CA VAL A 112 -13.42 0.40 -4.49
C VAL A 112 -14.80 0.91 -4.85
N LEU A 113 -15.02 1.18 -6.13
CA LEU A 113 -16.31 1.59 -6.68
C LEU A 113 -16.58 0.86 -7.98
N GLU A 114 -17.75 0.28 -8.08
CA GLU A 114 -18.24 -0.26 -9.37
C GLU A 114 -18.68 0.89 -10.29
N GLY A 115 -18.52 0.68 -11.58
CA GLY A 115 -19.03 1.58 -12.60
C GLY A 115 -20.55 1.67 -12.54
N SER A 116 -21.10 2.87 -12.73
CA SER A 116 -22.53 3.10 -12.67
C SER A 116 -23.27 2.42 -13.81
N LYS A 117 -24.50 2.01 -13.55
CA LYS A 117 -25.30 1.27 -14.52
C LYS A 117 -25.72 2.11 -15.71
N ALA A 118 -25.72 1.47 -16.87
CA ALA A 118 -26.20 2.03 -18.12
C ALA A 118 -27.75 2.09 -18.16
N GLY A 119 -28.27 3.10 -18.82
CA GLY A 119 -29.69 3.18 -19.14
C GLY A 119 -30.05 2.29 -20.32
N ARG A 120 -31.20 1.64 -20.28
CA ARG A 120 -31.72 0.81 -21.37
C ARG A 120 -32.29 1.68 -22.48
N GLY A 121 -32.00 1.28 -23.74
CA GLY A 121 -32.63 1.85 -24.92
C GLY A 121 -34.07 1.38 -25.12
N ASN A 122 -34.85 2.05 -25.98
CA ASN A 122 -36.25 1.68 -26.18
C ASN A 122 -36.40 0.27 -26.76
N TYR A 123 -35.40 -0.30 -27.40
CA TYR A 123 -35.43 -1.70 -27.84
C TYR A 123 -35.46 -2.69 -26.66
N ASP A 124 -34.62 -2.47 -25.66
CA ASP A 124 -34.54 -3.35 -24.49
C ASP A 124 -35.69 -3.15 -23.50
N LEU A 125 -36.50 -2.12 -23.70
CA LEU A 125 -37.69 -1.82 -22.90
C LEU A 125 -38.97 -2.40 -23.48
N ILE A 126 -38.92 -3.11 -24.63
CA ILE A 126 -40.06 -3.77 -25.22
C ILE A 126 -40.64 -4.79 -24.25
N SER A 127 -41.94 -4.71 -24.03
CA SER A 127 -42.65 -5.67 -23.19
C SER A 127 -44.05 -5.95 -23.78
N LYS A 128 -44.73 -7.00 -23.27
CA LYS A 128 -46.12 -7.31 -23.68
C LYS A 128 -47.07 -6.14 -23.41
N ARG A 129 -46.79 -5.30 -22.37
CA ARG A 129 -47.64 -4.13 -22.03
C ARG A 129 -47.26 -2.89 -22.84
N VAL A 130 -45.98 -2.78 -23.24
CA VAL A 130 -45.48 -1.62 -23.98
C VAL A 130 -44.66 -2.13 -25.17
N PRO A 131 -45.32 -2.50 -26.27
CA PRO A 131 -44.65 -3.07 -27.44
C PRO A 131 -43.83 -2.05 -28.24
N ASN A 132 -44.12 -0.75 -28.12
CA ASN A 132 -43.42 0.33 -28.82
C ASN A 132 -43.04 1.46 -27.85
N PRO A 133 -42.01 1.27 -26.97
CA PRO A 133 -41.61 2.30 -26.02
C PRO A 133 -41.13 3.57 -26.72
N GLN A 134 -41.67 4.74 -26.31
CA GLN A 134 -41.30 6.07 -26.79
C GLN A 134 -40.28 6.73 -25.82
N PHE A 135 -39.72 5.97 -24.92
CA PHE A 135 -38.80 6.44 -23.89
C PHE A 135 -37.59 5.49 -23.75
N CYS A 136 -36.57 5.97 -23.13
CA CYS A 136 -35.38 5.22 -22.71
C CYS A 136 -35.05 5.54 -21.26
N GLU A 137 -34.14 4.77 -20.67
CA GLU A 137 -33.63 5.05 -19.35
C GLU A 137 -32.37 5.93 -19.45
N HIS A 138 -32.21 6.83 -18.48
CA HIS A 138 -30.96 7.53 -18.28
C HIS A 138 -29.98 6.62 -17.58
N GLY A 139 -28.69 6.76 -17.89
CA GLY A 139 -27.65 6.12 -17.12
C GLY A 139 -27.59 6.65 -15.68
N GLU A 140 -27.18 5.80 -14.76
CA GLU A 140 -26.98 6.21 -13.37
C GLU A 140 -25.84 7.24 -13.27
N LYS A 141 -26.00 8.18 -12.33
CA LYS A 141 -24.95 9.15 -12.03
C LYS A 141 -23.75 8.45 -11.42
N ARG A 142 -22.58 9.08 -11.56
CA ARG A 142 -21.34 8.59 -10.92
C ARG A 142 -21.46 8.56 -9.40
N ASN A 143 -20.90 7.52 -8.80
CA ASN A 143 -20.72 7.45 -7.36
C ASN A 143 -19.40 8.12 -6.97
N LYS A 144 -19.37 8.73 -5.79
CA LYS A 144 -18.19 9.37 -5.19
C LYS A 144 -17.94 8.78 -3.82
N ILE A 145 -16.68 8.53 -3.49
CA ILE A 145 -16.25 8.15 -2.14
C ILE A 145 -14.92 8.82 -1.83
N GLU A 146 -14.70 9.15 -0.56
CA GLU A 146 -13.42 9.61 -0.06
C GLU A 146 -12.72 8.45 0.61
N ILE A 147 -11.54 8.15 0.14
CA ILE A 147 -10.70 7.09 0.67
C ILE A 147 -9.41 7.64 1.24
N LYS A 148 -8.94 6.97 2.26
CA LYS A 148 -7.61 7.17 2.84
C LYS A 148 -6.79 5.92 2.57
N LEU A 149 -5.71 6.07 1.85
CA LEU A 149 -4.72 5.02 1.66
C LEU A 149 -3.65 5.19 2.74
N THR A 150 -3.38 4.11 3.45
CA THR A 150 -2.32 4.08 4.47
C THR A 150 -1.40 2.92 4.12
N TYR A 151 -0.17 3.24 3.78
CA TYR A 151 0.85 2.25 3.49
C TYR A 151 1.67 1.95 4.75
N SER A 152 1.79 0.68 5.09
CA SER A 152 2.73 0.21 6.10
C SER A 152 3.87 -0.49 5.38
N ILE A 153 5.10 -0.06 5.63
CA ILE A 153 6.26 -0.70 5.02
C ILE A 153 6.23 -2.18 5.40
N TYR A 154 6.20 -3.04 4.39
CA TYR A 154 6.41 -4.46 4.58
C TYR A 154 7.91 -4.71 4.56
N SER A 155 8.48 -4.98 5.73
CA SER A 155 9.85 -5.45 5.84
C SER A 155 9.86 -6.90 6.30
N ASP A 156 10.67 -7.74 5.67
CA ASP A 156 10.86 -9.11 6.15
C ASP A 156 11.70 -9.13 7.41
N LEU A 157 12.65 -8.18 7.50
CA LEU A 157 13.59 -8.06 8.59
C LEU A 157 13.72 -6.60 9.04
N VAL A 158 13.67 -6.38 10.34
CA VAL A 158 13.91 -5.07 10.97
C VAL A 158 15.17 -5.13 11.81
N ILE A 159 16.05 -4.15 11.64
CA ILE A 159 17.26 -3.99 12.46
C ILE A 159 17.01 -2.90 13.50
N VAL A 160 17.14 -3.28 14.75
CA VAL A 160 16.99 -2.41 15.92
C VAL A 160 18.28 -2.38 16.70
N GLY A 161 18.65 -1.23 17.20
CA GLY A 161 19.88 -1.09 17.98
C GLY A 161 20.13 0.35 18.41
N LEU A 162 20.99 0.52 19.40
CA LEU A 162 21.35 1.82 19.93
C LEU A 162 21.96 2.75 18.84
N PRO A 163 21.97 4.07 19.06
CA PRO A 163 22.73 4.98 18.19
C PRO A 163 24.18 4.51 18.05
N ASN A 164 24.70 4.60 16.83
CA ASN A 164 26.09 4.18 16.49
C ASN A 164 26.39 2.67 16.59
N ALA A 165 25.39 1.80 16.76
CA ALA A 165 25.59 0.35 16.71
C ALA A 165 26.01 -0.16 15.32
N GLY A 166 25.87 0.66 14.27
CA GLY A 166 26.30 0.33 12.91
C GLY A 166 25.18 -0.20 12.01
N LYS A 167 23.91 0.09 12.32
CA LYS A 167 22.74 -0.36 11.55
C LYS A 167 22.82 -0.02 10.08
N SER A 168 23.01 1.24 9.74
CA SER A 168 23.08 1.70 8.34
C SER A 168 24.27 1.09 7.60
N THR A 169 25.39 0.89 8.29
CA THR A 169 26.58 0.23 7.73
C THR A 169 26.28 -1.23 7.38
N LEU A 170 25.60 -1.94 8.29
CA LEU A 170 25.19 -3.32 8.08
C LEU A 170 24.25 -3.45 6.88
N ILE A 171 23.22 -2.60 6.80
CA ILE A 171 22.27 -2.60 5.66
C ILE A 171 23.02 -2.36 4.35
N THR A 172 23.90 -1.38 4.30
CA THR A 172 24.67 -1.10 3.08
C THR A 172 25.52 -2.30 2.65
N LYS A 173 26.09 -3.02 3.59
CA LYS A 173 26.89 -4.23 3.31
C LYS A 173 26.02 -5.39 2.82
N LEU A 174 24.89 -5.64 3.48
CA LEU A 174 23.96 -6.72 3.13
C LEU A 174 23.31 -6.52 1.75
N THR A 175 23.04 -5.29 1.37
CA THR A 175 22.26 -5.02 0.15
C THR A 175 23.12 -4.80 -1.10
N ASN A 176 24.47 -4.76 -0.97
CA ASN A 176 25.41 -4.49 -2.08
C ASN A 176 25.02 -3.31 -2.99
N SER A 177 24.07 -2.51 -2.57
CA SER A 177 23.54 -1.35 -3.29
C SER A 177 23.44 -0.16 -2.34
N LYS A 178 23.41 1.04 -2.89
CA LYS A 178 23.03 2.21 -2.10
C LYS A 178 21.65 1.97 -1.53
N ALA A 179 21.55 1.74 -0.23
CA ALA A 179 20.25 1.66 0.46
C ALA A 179 19.43 2.89 0.05
N GLN A 180 18.21 2.66 -0.42
CA GLN A 180 17.32 3.77 -0.72
C GLN A 180 16.95 4.41 0.62
N ILE A 181 17.45 5.61 0.83
CA ILE A 181 17.08 6.43 1.99
C ILE A 181 15.69 6.96 1.73
N ALA A 182 14.73 6.55 2.53
CA ALA A 182 13.39 7.11 2.49
C ALA A 182 13.33 8.31 3.45
N ASP A 183 13.22 9.52 2.89
CA ASP A 183 13.07 10.75 3.68
C ASP A 183 11.63 10.85 4.22
N TYR A 184 11.46 10.74 5.52
CA TYR A 184 10.18 10.98 6.20
C TYR A 184 10.10 12.43 6.67
N GLU A 185 8.99 13.13 6.36
CA GLU A 185 8.77 14.56 6.70
C GLU A 185 8.89 14.90 8.18
N PHE A 186 8.86 13.88 9.06
CA PHE A 186 8.74 14.09 10.51
C PHE A 186 9.84 13.39 11.32
N THR A 187 10.86 12.86 10.68
CA THR A 187 11.99 12.24 11.34
C THR A 187 13.26 13.00 11.03
N THR A 188 14.03 13.37 12.06
CA THR A 188 15.39 13.90 11.89
C THR A 188 16.34 12.86 11.29
N THR A 189 15.90 11.60 11.22
CA THR A 189 16.63 10.47 10.65
C THR A 189 15.64 9.58 9.89
N SER A 190 15.80 9.49 8.57
CA SER A 190 14.99 8.65 7.69
C SER A 190 15.35 7.17 7.89
N PRO A 191 14.38 6.24 7.91
CA PRO A 191 14.67 4.82 7.91
C PRO A 191 15.35 4.43 6.59
N ASN A 192 16.39 3.63 6.69
CA ASN A 192 17.04 3.08 5.53
C ASN A 192 16.36 1.77 5.13
N LEU A 193 15.86 1.72 3.91
CA LEU A 193 15.33 0.51 3.32
C LEU A 193 16.39 -0.11 2.43
N GLY A 194 16.67 -1.39 2.65
CA GLY A 194 17.56 -2.17 1.82
C GLY A 194 16.83 -3.38 1.25
N MET A 195 17.20 -3.79 0.04
CA MET A 195 16.74 -5.04 -0.53
C MET A 195 17.92 -6.00 -0.64
N LEU A 196 17.87 -7.09 0.10
CA LEU A 196 18.82 -8.19 -0.05
C LEU A 196 18.31 -9.07 -1.19
N ASN A 197 19.06 -9.07 -2.28
CA ASN A 197 18.81 -9.93 -3.44
C ASN A 197 19.94 -10.94 -3.54
N ASN A 198 19.68 -12.17 -3.16
CA ASN A 198 20.53 -13.30 -3.48
C ASN A 198 19.78 -14.25 -4.44
N SER A 199 20.47 -15.22 -5.07
CA SER A 199 19.87 -16.12 -6.06
C SER A 199 18.53 -16.74 -5.63
N ASP A 200 18.37 -17.01 -4.32
CA ASP A 200 17.22 -17.71 -3.76
C ASP A 200 16.39 -16.91 -2.77
N LEU A 201 16.85 -15.70 -2.39
CA LEU A 201 16.23 -14.90 -1.33
C LEU A 201 16.10 -13.43 -1.76
N LYS A 202 14.88 -12.93 -1.67
CA LYS A 202 14.57 -11.49 -1.76
C LYS A 202 13.99 -11.06 -0.44
N LEU A 203 14.76 -10.31 0.36
CA LEU A 203 14.32 -9.80 1.66
C LEU A 203 14.36 -8.27 1.68
N LYS A 204 13.29 -7.67 2.16
CA LYS A 204 13.25 -6.24 2.46
C LYS A 204 13.71 -6.03 3.90
N ILE A 205 14.79 -5.26 4.06
CA ILE A 205 15.39 -4.91 5.36
C ILE A 205 15.07 -3.46 5.67
N CYS A 206 14.60 -3.19 6.88
CA CYS A 206 14.33 -1.84 7.37
C CYS A 206 15.23 -1.52 8.58
N ASP A 207 15.89 -0.36 8.55
CA ASP A 207 16.54 0.25 9.72
C ASP A 207 15.52 1.15 10.41
N LEU A 208 15.35 0.98 11.70
CA LEU A 208 14.53 1.88 12.51
C LEU A 208 15.41 2.82 13.30
N PRO A 209 15.63 4.05 12.82
CA PRO A 209 16.35 5.05 13.57
C PRO A 209 15.49 5.58 14.71
N GLY A 210 16.09 5.75 15.88
CA GLY A 210 15.52 6.58 16.94
C GLY A 210 14.51 5.96 17.89
N LEU A 211 14.52 4.62 18.09
CA LEU A 211 13.70 3.99 19.14
C LEU A 211 14.06 4.46 20.58
N ILE A 212 15.23 5.04 20.83
CA ILE A 212 15.82 5.21 22.17
C ILE A 212 15.68 6.62 22.76
N LYS A 213 15.02 7.57 22.15
CA LYS A 213 14.75 8.87 22.79
C LYS A 213 13.31 9.31 22.57
N GLY A 214 12.44 9.05 23.57
CA GLY A 214 11.17 9.72 23.70
C GLY A 214 10.03 9.14 22.87
N ALA A 215 10.05 7.86 22.50
CA ALA A 215 8.89 7.20 21.90
C ALA A 215 7.70 7.15 22.88
N SER A 216 7.98 7.15 24.18
CA SER A 216 7.02 7.25 25.29
C SER A 216 6.51 8.66 25.58
N ASP A 217 7.23 9.70 25.17
CA ASP A 217 6.89 11.10 25.51
C ASP A 217 5.92 11.77 24.52
N GLY A 218 5.05 10.98 23.90
CA GLY A 218 3.74 11.46 23.49
C GLY A 218 3.66 12.53 22.43
N VAL A 219 4.35 12.41 21.29
CA VAL A 219 3.90 13.13 20.09
C VAL A 219 4.11 12.25 18.85
N GLY A 220 3.17 11.39 18.52
CA GLY A 220 2.88 10.90 17.15
C GLY A 220 3.99 10.27 16.29
N MET A 221 5.26 10.39 16.66
CA MET A 221 6.40 9.99 15.84
C MET A 221 6.77 8.52 16.02
N GLY A 222 6.77 8.04 17.28
CA GLY A 222 7.03 6.63 17.60
C GLY A 222 5.96 5.70 16.99
N GLU A 223 4.70 6.08 17.05
CA GLU A 223 3.59 5.29 16.53
C GLU A 223 3.64 5.08 15.01
N ARG A 224 4.13 6.06 14.25
CA ARG A 224 4.30 5.92 12.79
C ARG A 224 5.43 4.96 12.44
N ILE A 225 6.58 5.09 13.10
CA ILE A 225 7.76 4.23 12.86
C ILE A 225 7.44 2.78 13.25
N LEU A 226 6.82 2.59 14.39
CA LEU A 226 6.51 1.26 14.93
C LEU A 226 5.36 0.56 14.18
N ARG A 227 4.51 1.31 13.46
CA ARG A 227 3.54 0.73 12.52
C ARG A 227 4.20 -0.13 11.44
N HIS A 228 5.44 0.18 11.09
CA HIS A 228 6.20 -0.55 10.08
C HIS A 228 6.77 -1.88 10.60
N ILE A 229 6.97 -2.01 11.93
CA ILE A 229 7.42 -3.27 12.56
C ILE A 229 6.30 -4.32 12.55
N ARG A 230 5.04 -3.92 12.63
CA ARG A 230 3.89 -4.86 12.73
C ARG A 230 3.85 -5.92 11.64
N ASN A 231 4.51 -5.67 10.53
CA ASN A 231 4.50 -6.54 9.36
C ASN A 231 5.85 -7.25 9.15
N THR A 232 6.74 -7.20 10.15
CA THR A 232 8.05 -7.86 10.05
C THR A 232 7.98 -9.32 10.49
N LYS A 233 8.83 -10.15 9.88
CA LYS A 233 8.93 -11.58 10.22
C LYS A 233 10.06 -11.88 11.19
N LEU A 234 11.03 -10.96 11.30
CA LEU A 234 12.24 -11.15 12.10
C LEU A 234 12.75 -9.79 12.60
N ILE A 235 13.11 -9.75 13.88
CA ILE A 235 13.77 -8.58 14.49
C ILE A 235 15.22 -8.94 14.78
N VAL A 236 16.15 -8.09 14.36
CA VAL A 236 17.57 -8.21 14.64
C VAL A 236 17.99 -7.14 15.64
N TYR A 237 18.41 -7.55 16.82
CA TYR A 237 19.05 -6.66 17.81
C TYR A 237 20.53 -6.50 17.48
N LEU A 238 20.89 -5.33 16.94
CA LEU A 238 22.27 -5.00 16.65
C LEU A 238 22.92 -4.34 17.85
N LEU A 239 23.86 -5.05 18.48
CA LEU A 239 24.50 -4.68 19.73
C LEU A 239 25.91 -4.15 19.50
N ASP A 240 26.30 -3.18 20.32
CA ASP A 240 27.60 -2.54 20.25
C ASP A 240 28.44 -2.85 21.51
N PRO A 241 29.49 -3.69 21.42
CA PRO A 241 30.33 -4.02 22.56
C PRO A 241 31.18 -2.85 23.04
N LEU A 242 31.30 -1.78 22.24
CA LEU A 242 32.05 -0.56 22.58
C LEU A 242 31.18 0.51 23.25
N ASN A 243 29.90 0.22 23.51
CA ASN A 243 29.04 1.16 24.20
C ASN A 243 29.45 1.33 25.65
N GLN A 244 29.72 2.59 26.06
CA GLN A 244 30.20 2.89 27.42
C GLN A 244 29.08 2.97 28.46
N SER A 245 27.85 3.11 28.05
CA SER A 245 26.70 3.34 28.94
C SER A 245 25.94 2.07 29.29
N TYR A 246 25.98 1.07 28.43
CA TYR A 246 25.17 -0.15 28.56
C TYR A 246 25.97 -1.40 28.21
N SER A 247 25.92 -2.42 29.07
CA SER A 247 26.43 -3.76 28.73
C SER A 247 25.63 -4.35 27.56
N LEU A 248 26.12 -5.41 26.92
CA LEU A 248 25.39 -6.07 25.83
C LEU A 248 24.01 -6.59 26.29
N GLU A 249 23.94 -7.13 27.52
CA GLU A 249 22.69 -7.62 28.10
C GLU A 249 21.71 -6.48 28.41
N ASP A 250 22.23 -5.34 28.94
CA ASP A 250 21.39 -4.16 29.17
C ASP A 250 20.85 -3.57 27.87
N GLN A 251 21.64 -3.62 26.79
CA GLN A 251 21.19 -3.19 25.47
C GLN A 251 20.01 -4.04 24.98
N VAL A 252 20.07 -5.37 25.13
CA VAL A 252 18.98 -6.26 24.77
C VAL A 252 17.74 -5.94 25.58
N ASN A 253 17.86 -5.88 26.90
CA ASN A 253 16.74 -5.61 27.81
C ASN A 253 16.06 -4.26 27.52
N LEU A 254 16.87 -3.23 27.19
CA LEU A 254 16.36 -1.92 26.83
C LEU A 254 15.55 -1.95 25.54
N LEU A 255 16.09 -2.61 24.49
CA LEU A 255 15.44 -2.72 23.19
C LEU A 255 14.16 -3.54 23.26
N GLU A 256 14.18 -4.67 23.98
CA GLU A 256 13.00 -5.50 24.21
C GLU A 256 11.90 -4.73 24.93
N LYS A 257 12.27 -4.00 25.99
CA LYS A 257 11.33 -3.20 26.76
C LYS A 257 10.63 -2.15 25.90
N GLU A 258 11.40 -1.37 25.12
CA GLU A 258 10.82 -0.35 24.24
C GLU A 258 9.86 -0.93 23.18
N ILE A 259 10.23 -2.06 22.60
CA ILE A 259 9.40 -2.72 21.59
C ILE A 259 8.08 -3.24 22.19
N ILE A 260 8.14 -3.89 23.36
CA ILE A 260 6.99 -4.48 24.04
C ILE A 260 6.08 -3.39 24.63
N GLU A 261 6.64 -2.31 25.17
CA GLU A 261 5.84 -1.18 25.67
C GLU A 261 4.98 -0.55 24.56
N TYR A 262 5.43 -0.63 23.33
CA TYR A 262 4.66 -0.12 22.19
C TYR A 262 3.51 -1.07 21.77
N ASP A 263 3.77 -2.35 21.61
CA ASP A 263 2.75 -3.36 21.27
C ASP A 263 3.20 -4.74 21.78
N GLN A 264 2.41 -5.31 22.68
CA GLN A 264 2.70 -6.63 23.25
C GLN A 264 2.80 -7.76 22.22
N ASN A 265 2.19 -7.60 21.04
CA ASN A 265 2.26 -8.60 19.98
C ASN A 265 3.67 -8.76 19.40
N PHE A 266 4.57 -7.80 19.61
CA PHE A 266 5.97 -7.93 19.14
C PHE A 266 6.75 -8.99 19.91
N SER A 267 6.32 -9.39 21.09
CA SER A 267 6.93 -10.51 21.82
C SER A 267 6.83 -11.84 21.10
N GLU A 268 5.90 -11.98 20.14
CA GLU A 268 5.71 -13.19 19.35
C GLU A 268 6.60 -13.25 18.10
N ILE A 269 7.24 -12.14 17.73
CA ILE A 269 8.10 -12.07 16.54
C ILE A 269 9.47 -12.69 16.88
N PRO A 270 9.98 -13.63 16.07
CA PRO A 270 11.31 -14.18 16.26
C PRO A 270 12.38 -13.09 16.31
N THR A 271 13.36 -13.25 17.20
CA THR A 271 14.46 -12.30 17.39
C THR A 271 15.82 -12.96 17.22
N ILE A 272 16.79 -12.22 16.68
CA ILE A 272 18.20 -12.65 16.60
C ILE A 272 19.08 -11.54 17.21
N LYS A 273 20.05 -11.95 18.05
CA LYS A 273 21.05 -11.06 18.65
C LYS A 273 22.30 -11.05 17.78
N VAL A 274 22.73 -9.88 17.35
CA VAL A 274 23.92 -9.70 16.53
C VAL A 274 24.85 -8.70 17.21
N VAL A 275 26.05 -9.13 17.57
CA VAL A 275 27.10 -8.27 18.11
C VAL A 275 27.97 -7.78 16.98
N ASN A 276 27.99 -6.47 16.77
CA ASN A 276 28.77 -5.82 15.71
C ASN A 276 30.15 -5.39 16.22
N LYS A 277 31.01 -4.90 15.32
CA LYS A 277 32.36 -4.38 15.61
C LYS A 277 33.35 -5.44 16.12
N LEU A 278 33.20 -6.68 15.64
CA LEU A 278 34.15 -7.77 15.95
C LEU A 278 35.60 -7.43 15.58
N ASP A 279 35.80 -6.49 14.65
CA ASP A 279 37.10 -5.96 14.29
C ASP A 279 37.78 -5.13 15.42
N LYS A 280 37.01 -4.74 16.42
CA LYS A 280 37.50 -3.89 17.55
C LYS A 280 37.34 -4.52 18.94
N SER A 281 36.47 -5.53 19.06
CA SER A 281 36.19 -6.18 20.35
C SER A 281 35.72 -7.62 20.11
N GLU A 282 36.28 -8.54 20.91
CA GLU A 282 35.89 -9.97 20.91
C GLU A 282 34.79 -10.29 21.94
N ILE A 283 34.20 -9.27 22.58
CA ILE A 283 33.15 -9.45 23.57
C ILE A 283 31.88 -9.95 22.87
N SER A 284 31.30 -11.03 23.37
CA SER A 284 30.08 -11.63 22.87
C SER A 284 29.16 -12.01 24.02
N ILE A 285 27.90 -12.31 23.70
CA ILE A 285 26.91 -12.89 24.61
C ILE A 285 26.43 -14.22 24.07
N ASN A 286 25.82 -15.03 24.95
CA ASN A 286 25.24 -16.31 24.56
C ASN A 286 24.17 -16.12 23.48
N ASP A 287 24.08 -17.07 22.57
CA ASP A 287 23.11 -17.09 21.47
C ASP A 287 23.18 -15.83 20.57
N SER A 288 24.37 -15.30 20.33
CA SER A 288 24.59 -14.19 19.43
C SER A 288 25.48 -14.55 18.22
N ILE A 289 25.23 -13.87 17.12
CA ILE A 289 26.09 -13.88 15.94
C ILE A 289 27.03 -12.70 16.02
N ASN A 290 28.35 -12.94 15.92
CA ASN A 290 29.35 -11.90 15.98
C ASN A 290 29.80 -11.50 14.57
N ILE A 291 29.67 -10.22 14.23
CA ILE A 291 29.99 -9.69 12.90
C ILE A 291 30.86 -8.43 12.97
N SER A 292 31.45 -8.08 11.84
CA SER A 292 31.94 -6.72 11.60
C SER A 292 31.28 -6.14 10.34
N ALA A 293 30.35 -5.22 10.54
CA ALA A 293 29.71 -4.51 9.44
C ALA A 293 30.70 -3.67 8.62
N GLN A 294 31.81 -3.24 9.23
CA GLN A 294 32.83 -2.44 8.58
C GLN A 294 33.70 -3.28 7.64
N THR A 295 34.22 -4.41 8.12
CA THR A 295 35.13 -5.28 7.36
C THR A 295 34.38 -6.30 6.49
N GLY A 296 33.16 -6.64 6.83
CA GLY A 296 32.37 -7.68 6.18
C GLY A 296 32.56 -9.06 6.80
N LEU A 297 33.28 -9.17 7.92
CA LEU A 297 33.54 -10.46 8.57
C LEU A 297 32.23 -11.05 9.12
N ASN A 298 31.98 -12.33 8.81
CA ASN A 298 30.79 -13.10 9.21
C ASN A 298 29.44 -12.51 8.75
N ILE A 299 29.42 -11.81 7.60
CA ILE A 299 28.18 -11.27 7.02
C ILE A 299 27.60 -12.18 5.92
N GLU A 300 28.35 -13.17 5.45
CA GLU A 300 27.90 -14.12 4.43
C GLU A 300 26.90 -15.15 4.96
#